data_58b17d36d2e55d9b12b12bed576c64f9
#
_entry.id   58b17d36d2e55d9b12b12bed576c64f9
#
_cell.length_a   1.000
_cell.length_b   1.000
_cell.length_c   1.000
_cell.angle_alpha   90.00
_cell.angle_beta   90.00
_cell.angle_gamma   90.00
#
_symmetry.space_group_name_H-M   'P 1'
#
loop_
_entity.id
_entity.type
_entity.pdbx_description
1 polymer ?
#
loop_
_entity_poly.entity_id
_entity_poly.type
_entity_poly.pdbx_seq_one_letter_code
_entity_poly.pdbx_strand_id
1 'polypeptide(L)' 'MNNQNNPIANNLRSLRNRNNWSLEYVAERLEVSRQAVAKWENGDSLPDVMKCDALASLYDV' A
#
# COMPACT_ATOMS: atom_id res chain seq x y z
N MET A 1 17.55 -0.39 -14.13
CA MET A 1 17.12 -0.31 -13.81
C MET A 1 16.25 -0.23 -13.37
N ASN A 2 15.97 -0.19 -13.15
CA ASN A 2 15.14 -0.24 -12.81
C ASN A 2 14.30 0.17 -12.44
N ASN A 3 14.08 0.79 -12.41
CA ASN A 3 13.18 1.11 -12.21
C ASN A 3 12.09 0.69 -11.79
N GLN A 4 12.00 0.17 -11.98
CA GLN A 4 10.90 -0.57 -11.63
C GLN A 4 10.88 -0.79 -10.18
N ASN A 5 11.83 -0.39 -9.56
CA ASN A 5 11.85 -0.37 -8.16
C ASN A 5 11.13 0.83 -7.67
N ASN A 6 9.87 0.65 -7.37
CA ASN A 6 9.06 1.66 -6.74
C ASN A 6 9.19 1.44 -5.24
N PRO A 7 9.96 2.29 -4.52
CA PRO A 7 10.15 2.05 -3.08
C PRO A 7 8.86 2.07 -2.30
N ILE A 8 7.90 2.88 -2.74
CA ILE A 8 6.61 2.93 -2.06
C ILE A 8 5.90 1.58 -2.17
N ALA A 9 5.89 1.01 -3.38
CA ALA A 9 5.23 -0.27 -3.60
C ALA A 9 5.87 -1.36 -2.75
N ASN A 10 7.18 -1.43 -2.74
CA ASN A 10 7.88 -2.44 -1.97
C ASN A 10 7.64 -2.26 -0.48
N ASN A 11 7.63 -1.03 0.00
CA ASN A 11 7.41 -0.76 1.41
C ASN A 11 6.00 -1.14 1.83
N LEU A 12 5.01 -0.83 1.01
CA LEU A 12 3.64 -1.17 1.35
C LEU A 12 3.45 -2.67 1.47
N ARG A 13 4.00 -3.41 0.53
CA ARG A 13 3.90 -4.86 0.56
C ARG A 13 4.60 -5.44 1.79
N SER A 14 5.80 -4.95 2.09
CA SER A 14 6.56 -5.41 3.24
C SER A 14 5.85 -5.13 4.55
N LEU A 15 5.30 -3.93 4.68
CA LEU A 15 4.60 -3.55 5.91
C LEU A 15 3.34 -4.40 6.09
N ARG A 16 2.60 -4.62 5.02
CA ARG A 16 1.40 -5.44 5.09
C ARG A 16 1.75 -6.88 5.49
N ASN A 17 2.77 -7.46 4.86
CA ASN A 17 3.18 -8.82 5.16
C ASN A 17 3.70 -8.94 6.58
N ARG A 18 4.43 -7.92 7.05
CA ARG A 18 4.98 -7.92 8.40
C ARG A 18 3.88 -7.95 9.44
N ASN A 19 2.74 -7.35 9.14
CA ASN A 19 1.59 -7.33 10.04
C ASN A 19 0.65 -8.51 9.81
N ASN A 20 0.93 -9.33 8.81
CA ASN A 20 0.07 -10.47 8.45
C ASN A 20 -1.33 -10.03 8.04
N TRP A 21 -1.43 -8.87 7.41
CA TRP A 21 -2.71 -8.34 6.96
C TRP A 21 -2.98 -8.74 5.52
N SER A 22 -4.27 -8.96 5.19
CA SER A 22 -4.67 -9.23 3.82
C SER A 22 -4.83 -7.91 3.06
N LEU A 23 -4.89 -8.01 1.73
CA LEU A 23 -5.21 -6.85 0.89
C LEU A 23 -6.59 -6.31 1.26
N GLU A 24 -7.53 -7.21 1.51
CA GLU A 24 -8.88 -6.81 1.88
C GLU A 24 -8.90 -6.03 3.19
N TYR A 25 -8.09 -6.45 4.15
CA TYR A 25 -8.04 -5.76 5.43
C TYR A 25 -7.57 -4.31 5.25
N VAL A 26 -6.48 -4.14 4.50
CA VAL A 26 -5.94 -2.81 4.27
C VAL A 26 -6.92 -1.96 3.47
N ALA A 27 -7.52 -2.55 2.44
CA ALA A 27 -8.49 -1.84 1.61
C ALA A 27 -9.67 -1.35 2.43
N GLU A 28 -10.18 -2.19 3.31
CA GLU A 28 -11.30 -1.83 4.16
C GLU A 28 -10.94 -0.70 5.10
N ARG A 29 -9.75 -0.77 5.71
CA ARG A 29 -9.31 0.27 6.63
C ARG A 29 -9.15 1.62 5.93
N LEU A 30 -8.80 1.61 4.65
CA LEU A 30 -8.58 2.84 3.89
C LEU A 30 -9.79 3.23 3.06
N GLU A 31 -10.84 2.42 3.09
CA GLU A 31 -12.08 2.70 2.36
C GLU A 31 -11.83 2.79 0.85
N VAL A 32 -11.03 1.86 0.35
CA VAL A 32 -10.75 1.75 -1.07
C VAL A 32 -10.98 0.32 -1.51
N SER A 33 -10.91 0.07 -2.82
CA SER A 33 -11.06 -1.28 -3.32
C SER A 33 -9.79 -2.08 -3.09
N ARG A 34 -9.94 -3.40 -3.02
CA ARG A 34 -8.81 -4.30 -2.92
C ARG A 34 -7.88 -4.11 -4.12
N GLN A 35 -8.44 -3.89 -5.30
CA GLN A 35 -7.64 -3.67 -6.50
C GLN A 35 -6.77 -2.42 -6.36
N ALA A 36 -7.27 -1.37 -5.72
CA ALA A 36 -6.48 -0.16 -5.53
C ALA A 36 -5.22 -0.46 -4.72
N VAL A 37 -5.38 -1.19 -3.61
CA VAL A 37 -4.22 -1.56 -2.80
C VAL A 37 -3.26 -2.43 -3.58
N ALA A 38 -3.79 -3.38 -4.34
CA ALA A 38 -2.96 -4.27 -5.15
C ALA A 38 -2.14 -3.47 -6.17
N LYS A 39 -2.76 -2.49 -6.82
CA LYS A 39 -2.06 -1.66 -7.79
C LYS A 39 -0.94 -0.87 -7.13
N TRP A 40 -1.18 -0.36 -5.94
CA TRP A 40 -0.13 0.36 -5.20
C TRP A 40 1.04 -0.55 -4.90
N GLU A 41 0.77 -1.77 -4.47
CA GLU A 41 1.83 -2.72 -4.12
C GLU A 41 2.57 -3.26 -5.34
N ASN A 42 1.90 -3.27 -6.49
CA ASN A 42 2.53 -3.70 -7.74
C ASN A 42 3.28 -2.58 -8.45
N GLY A 43 3.11 -1.34 -7.98
CA GLY A 43 3.74 -0.21 -8.63
C GLY A 43 2.99 0.30 -9.84
N ASP A 44 1.76 -0.18 -10.05
CA ASP A 44 0.95 0.23 -11.20
C ASP A 44 0.34 1.61 -11.01
N SER A 45 0.14 2.03 -9.77
CA SER A 45 -0.36 3.36 -9.47
C SER A 45 0.16 3.75 -8.09
N LEU A 46 0.04 5.04 -7.78
CA LEU A 46 0.47 5.56 -6.48
C LEU A 46 -0.75 6.01 -5.70
N PRO A 47 -0.74 5.82 -4.38
CA PRO A 47 -1.80 6.40 -3.56
C PRO A 47 -1.67 7.92 -3.58
N ASP A 48 -2.81 8.61 -3.51
CA ASP A 48 -2.76 10.08 -3.42
C ASP A 48 -2.29 10.50 -2.03
N VAL A 49 -2.13 11.82 -1.84
CA VAL A 49 -1.58 12.35 -0.60
C VAL A 49 -2.40 11.92 0.61
N MET A 50 -3.72 11.97 0.52
CA MET A 50 -4.58 11.61 1.63
C MET A 50 -4.44 10.13 1.97
N LYS A 51 -4.35 9.29 0.95
CA LYS A 51 -4.18 7.85 1.18
C LYS A 51 -2.78 7.54 1.69
N CYS A 52 -1.78 8.30 1.28
CA CYS A 52 -0.44 8.15 1.83
C CYS A 52 -0.43 8.44 3.33
N ASP A 53 -1.12 9.50 3.75
CA ASP A 53 -1.23 9.82 5.17
C ASP A 53 -1.95 8.71 5.93
N ALA A 54 -3.03 8.20 5.35
CA ALA A 54 -3.79 7.13 5.97
C ALA A 54 -2.95 5.86 6.10
N LEU A 55 -2.17 5.55 5.08
CA LEU A 55 -1.28 4.40 5.12
C LEU A 55 -0.21 4.56 6.19
N ALA A 56 0.37 5.75 6.29
CA ALA A 56 1.38 6.01 7.31
C ALA A 56 0.80 5.81 8.71
N SER A 57 -0.41 6.29 8.93
CA SER A 57 -1.08 6.11 10.21
C SER A 57 -1.39 4.64 10.47
N LEU A 58 -1.88 3.94 9.47
CA LEU A 58 -2.25 2.53 9.62
C LEU A 58 -1.04 1.68 9.98
N TYR A 59 0.08 1.92 9.30
CA TYR A 59 1.30 1.15 9.52
C TYR A 59 2.19 1.74 10.61
N ASP A 60 1.82 2.89 11.14
CA ASP A 60 2.54 3.54 12.24
C ASP A 60 3.98 3.88 11.83
N VAL A 61 4.12 4.54 10.73
CA VAL A 61 5.45 4.95 10.23
C VAL A 61 5.51 6.45 9.95
#